data_d09c6b94af10c8f58549f5de4ed42252
#
_entry.id   d09c6b94af10c8f58549f5de4ed42252
#
_cell.length_a   1.000
_cell.length_b   1.000
_cell.length_c   1.000
_cell.angle_alpha   90.00
_cell.angle_beta   90.00
_cell.angle_gamma   90.00
#
_symmetry.space_group_name_H-M   'P 1'
#
loop_
_entity.id
_entity.type
_entity.pdbx_description
1 polymer ?
#
loop_
_entity_poly.entity_id
_entity_poly.type
_entity_poly.pdbx_seq_one_letter_code
_entity_poly.pdbx_strand_id
1 'polypeptide(L)'
;MTFKEAVEQTPQVAKAYKAGLLAFGDYSYKVVVPDNRLLGGSVDIDAATVELYPNDNRWDYAFDYNGETFFIEVHTASTSETSTVLRKLEWLKVWLSEQAPEIDKLKGKKLPPFYWVQSKKYALPTHTPQYRKAVSAKLIPIKEWNYELLCKQYASQPKSKKRVPKYMRMSKKDN
;
A
#
# COMPACT_ATOMS: atom_id res chain seq x y z
N MET A 1 2.40 -14.04 -14.31
CA MET A 1 3.50 -13.06 -14.11
C MET A 1 3.81 -12.99 -12.63
N THR A 2 5.03 -13.23 -12.25
CA THR A 2 5.55 -13.07 -10.88
C THR A 2 5.90 -11.59 -10.59
N PHE A 3 6.05 -11.24 -9.32
CA PHE A 3 6.51 -9.91 -8.93
C PHE A 3 7.87 -9.57 -9.53
N LYS A 4 8.81 -10.54 -9.53
CA LYS A 4 10.12 -10.36 -10.14
C LYS A 4 10.01 -10.01 -11.63
N GLU A 5 9.24 -10.77 -12.40
CA GLU A 5 9.02 -10.51 -13.82
C GLU A 5 8.38 -9.13 -14.06
N ALA A 6 7.39 -8.74 -13.23
CA ALA A 6 6.76 -7.43 -13.33
C ALA A 6 7.73 -6.28 -13.06
N VAL A 7 8.62 -6.43 -12.06
CA VAL A 7 9.68 -5.47 -11.76
C VAL A 7 10.69 -5.38 -12.92
N GLU A 8 11.16 -6.51 -13.43
CA GLU A 8 12.12 -6.57 -14.53
C GLU A 8 11.54 -5.97 -15.85
N GLN A 9 10.23 -6.04 -16.03
CA GLN A 9 9.52 -5.42 -17.18
C GLN A 9 9.21 -3.93 -16.98
N THR A 10 9.44 -3.38 -15.79
CA THR A 10 9.22 -1.96 -15.48
C THR A 10 10.56 -1.22 -15.57
N PRO A 11 10.82 -0.44 -16.65
CA PRO A 11 12.16 0.10 -16.95
C PRO A 11 12.79 0.87 -15.80
N GLN A 12 12.00 1.68 -15.08
CA GLN A 12 12.49 2.55 -14.01
C GLN A 12 12.98 1.81 -12.77
N VAL A 13 12.56 0.58 -12.57
CA VAL A 13 12.91 -0.26 -11.41
C VAL A 13 13.47 -1.64 -11.80
N ALA A 14 13.70 -1.89 -13.08
CA ALA A 14 14.08 -3.22 -13.60
C ALA A 14 15.29 -3.84 -12.92
N LYS A 15 16.24 -3.02 -12.44
CA LYS A 15 17.45 -3.45 -11.74
C LYS A 15 17.33 -3.37 -10.21
N ALA A 16 16.19 -2.97 -9.68
CA ALA A 16 16.00 -2.69 -8.26
C ALA A 16 15.39 -3.88 -7.49
N TYR A 17 15.05 -4.98 -8.17
CA TYR A 17 14.54 -6.19 -7.52
C TYR A 17 15.53 -6.74 -6.50
N LYS A 18 15.02 -7.07 -5.33
CA LYS A 18 15.74 -7.75 -4.24
C LYS A 18 14.93 -8.96 -3.76
N ALA A 19 15.62 -10.06 -3.43
CA ALA A 19 14.97 -11.24 -2.84
C ALA A 19 14.40 -10.93 -1.46
N GLY A 20 13.28 -11.57 -1.11
CA GLY A 20 12.63 -11.39 0.20
C GLY A 20 12.37 -9.91 0.50
N LEU A 21 12.78 -9.45 1.67
CA LEU A 21 12.64 -8.05 2.13
C LEU A 21 13.94 -7.24 2.08
N LEU A 22 14.93 -7.67 1.31
CA LEU A 22 16.25 -7.03 1.28
C LEU A 22 16.21 -5.56 0.82
N ALA A 23 15.20 -5.16 0.02
CA ALA A 23 15.05 -3.77 -0.38
C ALA A 23 14.70 -2.83 0.79
N PHE A 24 14.11 -3.36 1.87
CA PHE A 24 13.74 -2.59 3.06
C PHE A 24 14.93 -2.22 3.95
N GLY A 25 16.09 -2.86 3.77
CA GLY A 25 17.27 -2.61 4.61
C GLY A 25 16.95 -2.71 6.09
N ASP A 26 17.26 -1.67 6.86
CA ASP A 26 17.01 -1.62 8.31
C ASP A 26 15.52 -1.65 8.69
N TYR A 27 14.61 -1.40 7.76
CA TYR A 27 13.17 -1.44 7.98
C TYR A 27 12.53 -2.82 7.68
N SER A 28 13.30 -3.84 7.36
CA SER A 28 12.77 -5.18 7.05
C SER A 28 11.91 -5.76 8.20
N TYR A 29 12.21 -5.42 9.46
CA TYR A 29 11.44 -5.84 10.63
C TYR A 29 10.03 -5.22 10.70
N LYS A 30 9.76 -4.19 9.90
CA LYS A 30 8.42 -3.57 9.80
C LYS A 30 7.42 -4.42 9.01
N VAL A 31 7.88 -5.48 8.34
CA VAL A 31 7.04 -6.45 7.63
C VAL A 31 7.13 -7.80 8.33
N VAL A 32 6.01 -8.26 8.87
CA VAL A 32 5.91 -9.51 9.64
C VAL A 32 5.00 -10.49 8.91
N VAL A 33 5.56 -11.61 8.49
CA VAL A 33 4.85 -12.67 7.76
C VAL A 33 5.05 -14.02 8.45
N PRO A 34 4.04 -14.92 8.44
CA PRO A 34 4.14 -16.23 9.06
C PRO A 34 5.04 -17.20 8.31
N ASP A 35 5.22 -17.03 6.99
CA ASP A 35 6.02 -17.90 6.14
C ASP A 35 6.85 -17.09 5.14
N ASN A 36 8.15 -16.96 5.42
CA ASN A 36 9.08 -16.22 4.55
C ASN A 36 9.25 -16.83 3.14
N ARG A 37 8.89 -18.09 2.95
CA ARG A 37 8.96 -18.76 1.64
C ARG A 37 7.95 -18.20 0.63
N LEU A 38 6.91 -17.53 1.13
CA LEU A 38 5.89 -16.89 0.31
C LEU A 38 6.25 -15.45 -0.10
N LEU A 39 7.41 -14.93 0.33
CA LEU A 39 7.90 -13.61 -0.11
C LEU A 39 8.41 -13.71 -1.56
N GLY A 40 7.75 -13.00 -2.46
CA GLY A 40 8.11 -12.94 -3.89
C GLY A 40 9.21 -11.94 -4.23
N GLY A 41 9.68 -11.17 -3.24
CA GLY A 41 10.72 -10.16 -3.38
C GLY A 41 10.26 -8.77 -3.00
N SER A 42 11.17 -7.79 -3.13
CA SER A 42 10.92 -6.39 -2.77
C SER A 42 11.69 -5.41 -3.67
N VAL A 43 11.26 -4.16 -3.67
CA VAL A 43 11.86 -3.03 -4.41
C VAL A 43 11.84 -1.80 -3.53
N ASP A 44 12.94 -1.06 -3.48
CA ASP A 44 13.02 0.33 -3.00
C ASP A 44 12.70 1.25 -4.18
N ILE A 45 11.45 1.71 -4.24
CA ILE A 45 10.96 2.58 -5.32
C ILE A 45 11.61 3.96 -5.21
N ASP A 46 11.72 4.51 -3.99
CA ASP A 46 12.31 5.83 -3.75
C ASP A 46 13.74 5.87 -4.27
N ALA A 47 14.59 4.95 -3.84
CA ALA A 47 15.97 4.88 -4.27
C ALA A 47 16.10 4.62 -5.79
N ALA A 48 15.26 3.78 -6.36
CA ALA A 48 15.32 3.46 -7.78
C ALA A 48 14.88 4.61 -8.70
N THR A 49 14.05 5.52 -8.21
CA THR A 49 13.43 6.58 -9.03
C THR A 49 13.91 7.99 -8.67
N VAL A 50 14.81 8.14 -7.69
CA VAL A 50 15.27 9.47 -7.21
C VAL A 50 15.91 10.33 -8.31
N GLU A 51 16.65 9.73 -9.21
CA GLU A 51 17.31 10.48 -10.32
C GLU A 51 16.28 10.97 -11.35
N LEU A 52 15.19 10.23 -11.56
CA LEU A 52 14.13 10.59 -12.51
C LEU A 52 13.15 11.62 -11.90
N TYR A 53 12.92 11.57 -10.61
CA TYR A 53 11.95 12.40 -9.89
C TYR A 53 12.57 13.04 -8.64
N PRO A 54 13.64 13.84 -8.76
CA PRO A 54 14.44 14.29 -7.61
C PRO A 54 13.67 15.16 -6.62
N ASN A 55 12.63 15.85 -7.08
CA ASN A 55 11.84 16.79 -6.28
C ASN A 55 10.42 16.27 -5.94
N ASP A 56 10.08 15.07 -6.37
CA ASP A 56 8.76 14.50 -6.16
C ASP A 56 8.63 13.81 -4.80
N ASN A 57 7.42 13.68 -4.33
CA ASN A 57 7.09 12.91 -3.12
C ASN A 57 6.99 11.41 -3.48
N ARG A 58 8.14 10.78 -3.75
CA ARG A 58 8.22 9.37 -4.11
C ARG A 58 7.83 8.47 -2.94
N TRP A 59 7.25 7.32 -3.25
CA TRP A 59 6.89 6.28 -2.30
C TRP A 59 8.09 5.38 -1.98
N ASP A 60 8.15 4.80 -0.75
CA ASP A 60 9.33 4.05 -0.33
C ASP A 60 9.43 2.66 -0.97
N TYR A 61 8.56 1.72 -0.61
CA TYR A 61 8.78 0.31 -0.91
C TYR A 61 7.57 -0.39 -1.52
N ALA A 62 7.87 -1.42 -2.33
CA ALA A 62 6.92 -2.47 -2.71
C ALA A 62 7.50 -3.84 -2.36
N PHE A 63 6.64 -4.79 -2.00
CA PHE A 63 7.01 -6.19 -1.82
C PHE A 63 5.84 -7.11 -2.22
N ASP A 64 6.18 -8.34 -2.54
CA ASP A 64 5.19 -9.38 -2.83
C ASP A 64 5.13 -10.40 -1.68
N TYR A 65 3.91 -10.75 -1.30
CA TYR A 65 3.64 -11.83 -0.39
C TYR A 65 2.49 -12.70 -0.91
N ASN A 66 2.76 -13.97 -1.11
CA ASN A 66 1.80 -14.96 -1.59
C ASN A 66 1.14 -14.57 -2.93
N GLY A 67 1.89 -13.94 -3.83
CA GLY A 67 1.45 -13.52 -5.17
C GLY A 67 0.63 -12.24 -5.19
N GLU A 68 0.58 -11.50 -4.11
CA GLU A 68 -0.05 -10.17 -4.03
C GLU A 68 0.99 -9.11 -3.64
N THR A 69 0.98 -7.99 -4.37
CA THR A 69 1.93 -6.88 -4.13
C THR A 69 1.33 -5.85 -3.19
N PHE A 70 2.12 -5.46 -2.19
CA PHE A 70 1.83 -4.45 -1.19
C PHE A 70 2.84 -3.31 -1.25
N PHE A 71 2.39 -2.11 -0.93
CA PHE A 71 3.19 -0.89 -1.00
C PHE A 71 3.26 -0.27 0.39
N ILE A 72 4.48 -0.06 0.88
CA ILE A 72 4.75 0.41 2.23
C ILE A 72 5.47 1.76 2.18
N GLU A 73 4.92 2.74 2.86
CA GLU A 73 5.59 3.98 3.21
C GLU A 73 5.99 3.92 4.68
N VAL A 74 7.29 4.01 4.97
CA VAL A 74 7.81 4.07 6.34
C VAL A 74 8.09 5.52 6.70
N HIS A 75 7.17 6.14 7.42
CA HIS A 75 7.23 7.57 7.68
C HIS A 75 6.76 7.92 9.09
N THR A 76 7.21 9.07 9.61
CA THR A 76 6.76 9.55 10.92
C THR A 76 5.25 9.76 10.93
N ALA A 77 4.55 9.10 11.85
CA ALA A 77 3.10 9.15 11.99
C ALA A 77 2.69 10.37 12.86
N SER A 78 2.73 11.56 12.28
CA SER A 78 2.39 12.83 12.94
C SER A 78 1.47 13.70 12.10
N THR A 79 0.86 14.68 12.74
CA THR A 79 -0.01 15.65 12.05
C THR A 79 0.74 16.45 10.98
N SER A 80 2.01 16.82 11.24
CA SER A 80 2.84 17.58 10.30
C SER A 80 3.20 16.79 9.05
N GLU A 81 3.27 15.46 9.13
CA GLU A 81 3.70 14.59 8.03
C GLU A 81 2.54 14.02 7.20
N THR A 82 1.30 14.13 7.69
CA THR A 82 0.14 13.52 7.03
C THR A 82 -0.03 13.98 5.58
N SER A 83 0.08 15.26 5.30
CA SER A 83 -0.07 15.80 3.94
C SER A 83 1.05 15.30 3.01
N THR A 84 2.27 15.14 3.52
CA THR A 84 3.40 14.60 2.76
C THR A 84 3.14 13.14 2.36
N VAL A 85 2.71 12.31 3.32
CA VAL A 85 2.41 10.88 3.03
C VAL A 85 1.24 10.75 2.05
N LEU A 86 0.21 11.58 2.15
CA LEU A 86 -0.90 11.57 1.19
C LEU A 86 -0.46 11.99 -0.22
N ARG A 87 0.45 12.96 -0.36
CA ARG A 87 1.04 13.31 -1.66
C ARG A 87 1.90 12.18 -2.23
N LYS A 88 2.63 11.46 -1.38
CA LYS A 88 3.38 10.26 -1.79
C LYS A 88 2.44 9.17 -2.32
N LEU A 89 1.29 8.97 -1.70
CA LEU A 89 0.29 8.01 -2.20
C LEU A 89 -0.27 8.41 -3.57
N GLU A 90 -0.55 9.68 -3.79
CA GLU A 90 -1.02 10.19 -5.09
C GLU A 90 0.05 9.98 -6.16
N TRP A 91 1.30 10.34 -5.87
CA TRP A 91 2.44 10.08 -6.76
C TRP A 91 2.55 8.60 -7.11
N LEU A 92 2.48 7.70 -6.11
CA LEU A 92 2.56 6.25 -6.33
C LEU A 92 1.46 5.77 -7.26
N LYS A 93 0.21 6.20 -7.07
CA LYS A 93 -0.92 5.78 -7.90
C LYS A 93 -0.74 6.18 -9.36
N VAL A 94 -0.26 7.39 -9.61
CA VAL A 94 0.06 7.87 -10.96
C VAL A 94 1.22 7.07 -11.53
N TRP A 95 2.31 6.91 -10.78
CA TRP A 95 3.47 6.14 -11.21
C TRP A 95 3.10 4.68 -11.56
N LEU A 96 2.30 4.03 -10.74
CA LEU A 96 1.84 2.65 -11.01
C LEU A 96 1.05 2.58 -12.31
N SER A 97 0.11 3.49 -12.54
CA SER A 97 -0.73 3.47 -13.73
C SER A 97 0.02 3.79 -15.03
N GLU A 98 1.01 4.69 -14.96
CA GLU A 98 1.70 5.21 -16.14
C GLU A 98 3.04 4.52 -16.43
N GLN A 99 3.80 4.18 -15.38
CA GLN A 99 5.16 3.68 -15.51
C GLN A 99 5.32 2.21 -15.11
N ALA A 100 4.45 1.68 -14.24
CA ALA A 100 4.56 0.35 -13.68
C ALA A 100 3.25 -0.47 -13.75
N PRO A 101 2.56 -0.53 -14.92
CA PRO A 101 1.25 -1.19 -15.03
C PRO A 101 1.31 -2.69 -14.72
N GLU A 102 2.43 -3.35 -14.94
CA GLU A 102 2.58 -4.77 -14.63
C GLU A 102 2.65 -5.01 -13.11
N ILE A 103 3.32 -4.14 -12.37
CA ILE A 103 3.31 -4.16 -10.89
C ILE A 103 1.92 -3.79 -10.37
N ASP A 104 1.25 -2.82 -10.99
CA ASP A 104 -0.10 -2.39 -10.61
C ASP A 104 -1.13 -3.52 -10.69
N LYS A 105 -1.04 -4.39 -11.69
CA LYS A 105 -1.91 -5.56 -11.84
C LYS A 105 -1.79 -6.58 -10.71
N LEU A 106 -0.66 -6.62 -10.02
CA LEU A 106 -0.37 -7.54 -8.91
C LEU A 106 -0.82 -7.01 -7.55
N LYS A 107 -1.37 -5.80 -7.46
CA LYS A 107 -1.85 -5.21 -6.19
C LYS A 107 -2.71 -6.18 -5.38
N GLY A 108 -2.52 -6.17 -4.08
CA GLY A 108 -3.32 -6.94 -3.13
C GLY A 108 -4.82 -6.76 -3.35
N LYS A 109 -5.56 -7.87 -3.35
CA LYS A 109 -7.02 -7.92 -3.56
C LYS A 109 -7.76 -8.35 -2.29
N LYS A 110 -7.12 -9.22 -1.50
CA LYS A 110 -7.64 -9.70 -0.21
C LYS A 110 -7.46 -8.67 0.89
N LEU A 111 -6.31 -8.01 0.88
CA LEU A 111 -5.97 -6.90 1.76
C LEU A 111 -5.79 -5.63 0.93
N PRO A 112 -6.00 -4.43 1.52
CA PRO A 112 -5.65 -3.18 0.86
C PRO A 112 -4.19 -3.19 0.44
N PRO A 113 -3.85 -2.60 -0.73
CA PRO A 113 -2.47 -2.63 -1.21
C PRO A 113 -1.54 -1.59 -0.59
N PHE A 114 -2.06 -0.48 -0.04
CA PHE A 114 -1.25 0.65 0.42
C PHE A 114 -1.26 0.80 1.92
N TYR A 115 -0.08 0.99 2.53
CA TYR A 115 0.07 1.13 3.98
C TYR A 115 1.08 2.21 4.35
N TRP A 116 0.71 3.00 5.34
CA TRP A 116 1.61 3.89 6.06
C TRP A 116 2.04 3.19 7.34
N VAL A 117 3.33 2.84 7.43
CA VAL A 117 3.93 2.24 8.62
C VAL A 117 4.73 3.29 9.37
N GLN A 118 4.44 3.47 10.65
CA GLN A 118 5.15 4.46 11.47
C GLN A 118 6.64 4.12 11.61
N SER A 119 7.51 5.10 11.37
CA SER A 119 8.95 4.96 11.59
C SER A 119 9.34 5.16 13.04
N LYS A 120 8.57 5.96 13.77
CA LYS A 120 8.76 6.35 15.16
C LYS A 120 7.45 6.22 15.94
N LYS A 121 7.43 6.75 17.18
CA LYS A 121 6.23 6.77 18.01
C LYS A 121 5.05 7.43 17.28
N TYR A 122 3.86 6.84 17.45
CA TYR A 122 2.61 7.37 16.91
C TYR A 122 2.24 8.71 17.55
N ALA A 123 1.98 9.73 16.72
CA ALA A 123 1.65 11.09 17.13
C ALA A 123 0.59 11.73 16.21
N LEU A 124 -0.42 10.95 15.80
CA LEU A 124 -1.55 11.41 14.98
C LEU A 124 -2.87 11.24 15.76
N PRO A 125 -3.26 12.23 16.59
CA PRO A 125 -4.45 12.14 17.42
C PRO A 125 -5.74 12.02 16.59
N THR A 126 -6.67 11.17 17.05
CA THR A 126 -7.91 10.84 16.33
C THR A 126 -8.88 12.02 16.11
N HIS A 127 -8.80 13.05 16.95
CA HIS A 127 -9.64 14.25 16.85
C HIS A 127 -9.16 15.27 15.81
N THR A 128 -7.98 15.06 15.22
CA THR A 128 -7.38 16.03 14.29
C THR A 128 -7.96 15.94 12.86
N PRO A 129 -7.97 17.05 12.11
CA PRO A 129 -8.32 17.03 10.69
C PRO A 129 -7.41 16.10 9.87
N GLN A 130 -6.14 16.02 10.24
CA GLN A 130 -5.14 15.15 9.59
C GLN A 130 -5.50 13.68 9.75
N TYR A 131 -5.91 13.24 10.94
CA TYR A 131 -6.40 11.88 11.14
C TYR A 131 -7.61 11.57 10.24
N ARG A 132 -8.59 12.51 10.15
CA ARG A 132 -9.74 12.34 9.26
C ARG A 132 -9.34 12.21 7.78
N LYS A 133 -8.32 12.95 7.33
CA LYS A 133 -7.77 12.81 5.97
C LYS A 133 -7.14 11.43 5.75
N ALA A 134 -6.38 10.93 6.72
CA ALA A 134 -5.79 9.58 6.67
C ALA A 134 -6.88 8.49 6.62
N VAL A 135 -7.96 8.63 7.41
CA VAL A 135 -9.13 7.73 7.36
C VAL A 135 -9.78 7.75 5.98
N SER A 136 -10.03 8.92 5.41
CA SER A 136 -10.64 9.07 4.09
C SER A 136 -9.80 8.47 2.98
N ALA A 137 -8.48 8.57 3.09
CA ALA A 137 -7.53 7.96 2.16
C ALA A 137 -7.32 6.45 2.41
N LYS A 138 -7.93 5.87 3.46
CA LYS A 138 -7.70 4.49 3.92
C LYS A 138 -6.22 4.21 4.22
N LEU A 139 -5.55 5.20 4.79
CA LEU A 139 -4.11 5.20 5.04
C LEU A 139 -3.79 5.62 6.49
N ILE A 140 -4.48 5.03 7.46
CA ILE A 140 -4.20 5.24 8.88
C ILE A 140 -2.85 4.59 9.20
N PRO A 141 -1.91 5.29 9.87
CA PRO A 141 -0.62 4.71 10.23
C PRO A 141 -0.77 3.48 11.11
N ILE A 142 0.01 2.44 10.81
CA ILE A 142 0.12 1.22 11.60
C ILE A 142 1.54 1.05 12.13
N LYS A 143 1.69 0.31 13.21
CA LYS A 143 3.00 0.06 13.83
C LYS A 143 3.92 -0.78 12.93
N GLU A 144 3.35 -1.82 12.32
CA GLU A 144 4.01 -2.76 11.43
C GLU A 144 2.99 -3.38 10.46
N TRP A 145 3.44 -3.80 9.31
CA TRP A 145 2.63 -4.60 8.41
C TRP A 145 2.72 -6.07 8.85
N ASN A 146 1.70 -6.55 9.54
CA ASN A 146 1.62 -7.92 10.04
C ASN A 146 0.48 -8.66 9.33
N TYR A 147 0.83 -9.63 8.49
CA TYR A 147 -0.11 -10.34 7.64
C TYR A 147 -1.26 -10.97 8.42
N GLU A 148 -0.97 -11.72 9.50
CA GLU A 148 -2.00 -12.41 10.27
C GLU A 148 -2.95 -11.43 10.97
N LEU A 149 -2.41 -10.36 11.56
CA LEU A 149 -3.22 -9.34 12.23
C LEU A 149 -4.10 -8.59 11.22
N LEU A 150 -3.57 -8.25 10.05
CA LEU A 150 -4.34 -7.60 8.99
C LEU A 150 -5.44 -8.52 8.46
N CYS A 151 -5.17 -9.80 8.24
CA CYS A 151 -6.19 -10.76 7.82
C CYS A 151 -7.31 -10.88 8.85
N LYS A 152 -7.01 -10.94 10.14
CA LYS A 152 -8.02 -10.96 11.23
C LYS A 152 -8.85 -9.68 11.25
N GLN A 153 -8.20 -8.52 11.13
CA GLN A 153 -8.86 -7.21 11.11
C GLN A 153 -9.83 -7.08 9.93
N TYR A 154 -9.42 -7.49 8.73
CA TYR A 154 -10.28 -7.41 7.55
C TYR A 154 -11.37 -8.48 7.49
N ALA A 155 -11.16 -9.66 8.08
CA ALA A 155 -12.19 -10.68 8.20
C ALA A 155 -13.33 -10.28 9.15
N SER A 156 -13.05 -9.48 10.19
CA SER A 156 -14.01 -9.00 11.17
C SER A 156 -14.82 -7.79 10.73
N GLN A 157 -14.44 -7.12 9.63
CA GLN A 157 -15.21 -5.99 9.11
C GLN A 157 -16.52 -6.47 8.48
N PRO A 158 -17.69 -5.89 8.85
CA PRO A 158 -18.94 -6.22 8.20
C PRO A 158 -18.82 -5.89 6.71
N LYS A 159 -19.03 -6.87 5.84
CA LYS A 159 -19.11 -6.64 4.40
C LYS A 159 -20.13 -5.54 4.18
N SER A 160 -19.73 -4.38 3.70
CA SER A 160 -20.65 -3.29 3.41
C SER A 160 -21.72 -3.82 2.47
N LYS A 161 -22.96 -3.93 2.96
CA LYS A 161 -24.11 -4.24 2.08
C LYS A 161 -24.10 -3.17 1.01
N LYS A 162 -23.88 -3.54 -0.25
CA LYS A 162 -24.10 -2.63 -1.39
C LYS A 162 -25.50 -2.08 -1.20
N ARG A 163 -25.64 -0.82 -0.83
CA ARG A 163 -26.95 -0.15 -0.81
C ARG A 163 -27.44 -0.15 -2.25
N VAL A 164 -28.38 -1.02 -2.54
CA VAL A 164 -29.14 -0.94 -3.80
C VAL A 164 -29.85 0.41 -3.76
N PRO A 165 -29.61 1.30 -4.71
CA PRO A 165 -30.25 2.60 -4.72
C PRO A 165 -31.77 2.45 -4.69
N LYS A 166 -32.46 3.30 -3.92
CA LYS A 166 -33.90 3.23 -3.63
C LYS A 166 -34.79 3.20 -4.87
N TYR A 167 -34.28 3.71 -6.01
CA TYR A 167 -35.00 3.73 -7.29
C TYR A 167 -35.09 2.36 -8.02
N MET A 168 -34.29 1.36 -7.62
CA MET A 168 -34.39 0.00 -8.17
C MET A 168 -35.41 -0.89 -7.41
N ARG A 169 -36.12 -0.35 -6.41
CA ARG A 169 -37.14 -1.08 -5.64
C ARG A 169 -38.56 -0.95 -6.17
N MET A 170 -38.79 -0.19 -7.24
CA MET A 170 -40.12 0.05 -7.81
C MET A 170 -40.25 -0.54 -9.21
N SER A 171 -40.29 -1.87 -9.33
CA SER A 171 -40.97 -2.53 -10.45
C SER A 171 -41.14 -4.03 -10.17
N LYS A 172 -42.05 -4.34 -9.24
CA LYS A 172 -42.73 -5.63 -9.15
C LYS A 172 -44.04 -5.43 -8.38
N LYS A 173 -44.97 -4.72 -9.00
CA LYS A 173 -46.42 -4.83 -8.77
C LYS A 173 -47.04 -4.38 -10.07
N ASP A 174 -47.47 -5.34 -10.84
CA ASP A 174 -48.63 -5.39 -11.69
C ASP A 174 -48.43 -6.55 -12.66
N ASN A 175 -49.01 -7.68 -12.29
CA ASN A 175 -49.92 -8.58 -13.02
C ASN A 175 -50.18 -9.79 -12.15
#